data_f618190764d98a9f0cf183898fb265b3
#
_entry.id   f618190764d98a9f0cf183898fb265b3
#
_cell.length_a   1.000
_cell.length_b   1.000
_cell.length_c   1.000
_cell.angle_alpha   90.00
_cell.angle_beta   90.00
_cell.angle_gamma   90.00
#
_symmetry.space_group_name_H-M   'P 1'
#
loop_
_entity.id
_entity.type
_entity.pdbx_description
1 polymer ?
#
loop_
_entity_poly.entity_id
_entity_poly.type
_entity_poly.pdbx_seq_one_letter_code
_entity_poly.pdbx_strand_id
1 'polypeptide(L)'
;MKKGFRGTGTVERVDFPNKGIAVTDDGDRVIVKNTIPGQKVEFVVNKVKHQRAEGRLMEVIEKSPLETEEPCPHFGMCGGCTYQTVPYEKQLDMKLTQVKKLISDAIGTEKEAGYEFIGIHGSPKKSEYRNKMEFSFGDEYKDGPLALGMHKRGSFYDLVTVSDCQIVDEDFRTILKATLDYFSKNNIPYFHRATHKGYLRHLLVRKATKTGEIIVDLVTSTQTEGFNEEELLAGFRYELLTRHYDGRFKGVLHTKNDSVADVVKNEGTEVLYGDSYFYEELLGLKFKITPFSFFQTNSLGAEVLYETAREFILGDDKDSLNGKTVYDLYSGTGTIAQLMAPVCKEVVGVEIVEEAVCAAKENAALNGLDNCKFIAGDVLKVLDEIEEKPDYIILDPPRDGIHPKAIGKIIEYGVENMVYISCKPTSLARDLQIFMDRGYRVEKICCVDMFPNTYHIETIVALHRTDL
;
A
#
# COMPACT_ATOMS: atom_id res chain seq x y z
N MET A 1 -17.18 -16.12 26.80
CA MET A 1 -18.03 -16.34 25.60
C MET A 1 -17.66 -17.62 24.86
N LYS A 2 -18.60 -18.21 24.07
CA LYS A 2 -18.35 -19.41 23.25
C LYS A 2 -18.46 -19.06 21.74
N LYS A 3 -17.82 -19.85 20.89
CA LYS A 3 -17.99 -19.75 19.41
C LYS A 3 -19.47 -19.88 19.06
N GLY A 4 -19.97 -19.03 18.16
CA GLY A 4 -21.39 -18.95 17.77
C GLY A 4 -22.25 -18.04 18.67
N PHE A 5 -21.70 -17.50 19.76
CA PHE A 5 -22.43 -16.53 20.59
C PHE A 5 -22.72 -15.26 19.76
N ARG A 6 -23.99 -14.83 19.78
CA ARG A 6 -24.46 -13.58 19.19
C ARG A 6 -24.73 -12.58 20.32
N GLY A 7 -24.18 -11.42 20.22
CA GLY A 7 -24.30 -10.39 21.24
C GLY A 7 -24.08 -8.99 20.70
N THR A 8 -24.29 -8.02 21.58
CA THR A 8 -24.07 -6.59 21.31
C THR A 8 -23.00 -6.04 22.23
N GLY A 9 -22.36 -4.96 21.81
CA GLY A 9 -21.36 -4.26 22.65
C GLY A 9 -21.01 -2.91 22.05
N THR A 10 -20.49 -2.03 22.93
CA THR A 10 -19.99 -0.71 22.52
C THR A 10 -18.49 -0.80 22.25
N VAL A 11 -18.03 -0.28 21.12
CA VAL A 11 -16.62 -0.24 20.75
C VAL A 11 -15.91 0.82 21.60
N GLU A 12 -15.12 0.37 22.57
CA GLU A 12 -14.35 1.24 23.47
C GLU A 12 -13.19 1.93 22.73
N ARG A 13 -12.47 1.17 21.91
CA ARG A 13 -11.33 1.63 21.11
C ARG A 13 -11.07 0.72 19.93
N VAL A 14 -10.22 1.18 19.01
CA VAL A 14 -9.73 0.36 17.89
C VAL A 14 -8.21 0.25 17.98
N ASP A 15 -7.71 -0.96 18.16
CA ASP A 15 -6.27 -1.27 18.12
C ASP A 15 -5.83 -1.56 16.69
N PHE A 16 -4.55 -1.29 16.36
CA PHE A 16 -3.98 -1.59 15.03
C PHE A 16 -3.88 -3.11 14.78
N PRO A 17 -4.10 -3.61 13.56
CA PRO A 17 -4.79 -2.99 12.45
C PRO A 17 -6.32 -3.24 12.56
N ASN A 18 -7.09 -2.18 12.69
CA ASN A 18 -8.56 -2.23 12.58
C ASN A 18 -9.24 -3.27 13.50
N LYS A 19 -8.78 -3.41 14.75
CA LYS A 19 -9.31 -4.33 15.77
C LYS A 19 -10.11 -3.56 16.80
N GLY A 20 -11.43 -3.38 16.57
CA GLY A 20 -12.30 -2.78 17.57
C GLY A 20 -12.45 -3.68 18.78
N ILE A 21 -12.32 -3.10 19.96
CA ILE A 21 -12.56 -3.77 21.24
C ILE A 21 -13.97 -3.41 21.66
N ALA A 22 -14.92 -4.28 21.37
CA ALA A 22 -16.30 -4.13 21.80
C ALA A 22 -16.47 -4.69 23.22
N VAL A 23 -17.10 -3.91 24.09
CA VAL A 23 -17.42 -4.29 25.47
C VAL A 23 -18.93 -4.49 25.59
N THR A 24 -19.34 -5.67 26.02
CA THR A 24 -20.76 -5.99 26.25
C THR A 24 -21.26 -5.41 27.58
N ASP A 25 -22.56 -5.38 27.80
CA ASP A 25 -23.16 -4.90 29.05
C ASP A 25 -22.69 -5.72 30.28
N ASP A 26 -22.31 -6.99 30.07
CA ASP A 26 -21.73 -7.86 31.12
C ASP A 26 -20.22 -7.61 31.35
N GLY A 27 -19.60 -6.67 30.61
CA GLY A 27 -18.19 -6.33 30.71
C GLY A 27 -17.25 -7.26 29.93
N ASP A 28 -17.76 -8.22 29.17
CA ASP A 28 -16.93 -9.08 28.31
C ASP A 28 -16.36 -8.31 27.10
N ARG A 29 -15.10 -8.59 26.74
CA ARG A 29 -14.43 -7.95 25.61
C ARG A 29 -14.33 -8.86 24.40
N VAL A 30 -14.73 -8.35 23.25
CA VAL A 30 -14.67 -9.04 21.96
C VAL A 30 -13.95 -8.18 20.92
N ILE A 31 -13.05 -8.78 20.15
CA ILE A 31 -12.38 -8.12 19.04
C ILE A 31 -13.31 -8.18 17.82
N VAL A 32 -13.80 -7.04 17.37
CA VAL A 32 -14.67 -6.92 16.18
C VAL A 32 -13.99 -6.00 15.17
N LYS A 33 -13.61 -6.54 14.00
CA LYS A 33 -12.97 -5.75 12.94
C LYS A 33 -13.96 -4.87 12.21
N ASN A 34 -13.45 -3.84 11.53
CA ASN A 34 -14.23 -2.88 10.71
C ASN A 34 -15.24 -2.08 11.54
N THR A 35 -14.83 -1.64 12.70
CA THR A 35 -15.62 -0.81 13.59
C THR A 35 -14.90 0.50 13.93
N ILE A 36 -15.64 1.45 14.46
CA ILE A 36 -15.17 2.78 14.84
C ILE A 36 -15.42 2.96 16.35
N PRO A 37 -14.53 3.61 17.13
CA PRO A 37 -14.75 3.86 18.55
C PRO A 37 -16.08 4.57 18.79
N GLY A 38 -16.85 4.13 19.78
CA GLY A 38 -18.16 4.67 20.13
C GLY A 38 -19.33 4.04 19.39
N GLN A 39 -19.12 3.18 18.38
CA GLN A 39 -20.19 2.43 17.76
C GLN A 39 -20.78 1.39 18.71
N LYS A 40 -22.10 1.23 18.73
CA LYS A 40 -22.75 0.04 19.27
C LYS A 40 -22.98 -0.96 18.17
N VAL A 41 -22.44 -2.15 18.34
CA VAL A 41 -22.39 -3.16 17.26
C VAL A 41 -22.99 -4.49 17.70
N GLU A 42 -23.64 -5.17 16.76
CA GLU A 42 -23.98 -6.58 16.88
C GLU A 42 -22.87 -7.41 16.26
N PHE A 43 -22.49 -8.51 16.91
CA PHE A 43 -21.45 -9.41 16.43
C PHE A 43 -21.79 -10.87 16.72
N VAL A 44 -21.15 -11.76 15.95
CA VAL A 44 -21.14 -13.21 16.18
C VAL A 44 -19.72 -13.67 16.44
N VAL A 45 -19.47 -14.31 17.59
CA VAL A 45 -18.16 -14.86 17.94
C VAL A 45 -17.82 -16.02 17.01
N ASN A 46 -16.77 -15.85 16.22
CA ASN A 46 -16.31 -16.86 15.27
C ASN A 46 -15.09 -17.66 15.77
N LYS A 47 -14.32 -17.09 16.72
CA LYS A 47 -13.12 -17.71 17.26
C LYS A 47 -12.90 -17.31 18.72
N VAL A 48 -12.44 -18.28 19.51
CA VAL A 48 -11.97 -18.04 20.91
C VAL A 48 -10.60 -18.69 21.06
N LYS A 49 -9.60 -17.91 21.45
CA LYS A 49 -8.23 -18.38 21.68
C LYS A 49 -7.64 -17.64 22.89
N HIS A 50 -7.04 -18.37 23.84
CA HIS A 50 -6.41 -17.81 25.06
C HIS A 50 -7.31 -16.77 25.75
N GLN A 51 -8.57 -17.11 26.00
CA GLN A 51 -9.61 -16.25 26.62
C GLN A 51 -9.94 -14.96 25.86
N ARG A 52 -9.45 -14.79 24.62
CA ARG A 52 -9.81 -13.68 23.73
C ARG A 52 -10.84 -14.16 22.72
N ALA A 53 -11.96 -13.47 22.66
CA ALA A 53 -13.02 -13.70 21.68
C ALA A 53 -12.82 -12.78 20.46
N GLU A 54 -12.89 -13.35 19.27
CA GLU A 54 -12.93 -12.61 18.01
C GLU A 54 -14.33 -12.79 17.40
N GLY A 55 -14.99 -11.69 17.06
CA GLY A 55 -16.32 -11.65 16.48
C GLY A 55 -16.32 -11.08 15.07
N ARG A 56 -17.25 -11.55 14.26
CA ARG A 56 -17.60 -10.93 12.98
C ARG A 56 -18.67 -9.88 13.21
N LEU A 57 -18.46 -8.67 12.72
CA LEU A 57 -19.45 -7.61 12.68
C LEU A 57 -20.67 -8.07 11.87
N MET A 58 -21.84 -7.97 12.45
CA MET A 58 -23.12 -8.24 11.79
C MET A 58 -23.80 -6.95 11.39
N GLU A 59 -23.88 -5.99 12.31
CA GLU A 59 -24.56 -4.72 12.12
C GLU A 59 -23.99 -3.64 13.04
N VAL A 60 -24.01 -2.39 12.58
CA VAL A 60 -23.79 -1.22 13.40
C VAL A 60 -25.16 -0.72 13.85
N ILE A 61 -25.53 -0.98 15.11
CA ILE A 61 -26.83 -0.63 15.70
C ILE A 61 -26.93 0.87 15.92
N GLU A 62 -25.86 1.46 16.47
CA GLU A 62 -25.74 2.90 16.69
C GLU A 62 -24.41 3.39 16.13
N LYS A 63 -24.46 4.47 15.31
CA LYS A 63 -23.24 5.11 14.77
C LYS A 63 -22.42 5.75 15.90
N SER A 64 -21.13 5.84 15.68
CA SER A 64 -20.25 6.61 16.55
C SER A 64 -20.54 8.11 16.45
N PRO A 65 -20.41 8.87 17.55
CA PRO A 65 -20.40 10.34 17.49
C PRO A 65 -19.31 10.94 16.58
N LEU A 66 -18.28 10.15 16.24
CA LEU A 66 -17.23 10.54 15.30
C LEU A 66 -17.67 10.46 13.83
N GLU A 67 -18.76 9.76 13.53
CA GLU A 67 -19.24 9.53 12.16
C GLU A 67 -20.17 10.66 11.72
N THR A 68 -19.62 11.64 11.02
CA THR A 68 -20.33 12.84 10.54
C THR A 68 -20.24 13.04 9.03
N GLU A 69 -19.38 12.26 8.36
CA GLU A 69 -19.19 12.40 6.92
C GLU A 69 -20.13 11.49 6.14
N GLU A 70 -20.49 11.93 4.93
CA GLU A 70 -21.19 11.10 3.97
C GLU A 70 -20.20 10.11 3.33
N PRO A 71 -20.45 8.81 3.43
CA PRO A 71 -19.53 7.83 2.90
C PRO A 71 -19.65 7.71 1.37
N CYS A 72 -18.59 7.14 0.76
CA CYS A 72 -18.66 6.62 -0.60
C CYS A 72 -19.88 5.67 -0.75
N PRO A 73 -20.62 5.69 -1.88
CA PRO A 73 -21.81 4.85 -2.07
C PRO A 73 -21.55 3.35 -1.87
N HIS A 74 -20.32 2.92 -2.07
CA HIS A 74 -19.91 1.52 -1.91
C HIS A 74 -19.41 1.17 -0.50
N PHE A 75 -19.37 2.16 0.41
CA PHE A 75 -18.88 1.94 1.77
C PHE A 75 -19.74 0.91 2.52
N GLY A 76 -19.08 0.07 3.31
CA GLY A 76 -19.75 -1.04 4.01
C GLY A 76 -19.82 -2.32 3.17
N MET A 77 -20.06 -2.23 1.87
CA MET A 77 -20.04 -3.38 0.95
C MET A 77 -18.64 -3.65 0.40
N CYS A 78 -17.98 -2.64 -0.17
CA CYS A 78 -16.62 -2.72 -0.68
C CYS A 78 -15.62 -2.94 0.47
N GLY A 79 -14.63 -3.81 0.23
CA GLY A 79 -13.56 -4.11 1.20
C GLY A 79 -12.45 -3.07 1.31
N GLY A 80 -12.45 -2.01 0.48
CA GLY A 80 -11.33 -1.10 0.33
C GLY A 80 -11.13 -0.12 1.50
N CYS A 81 -12.19 0.58 1.91
CA CYS A 81 -12.12 1.66 2.91
C CYS A 81 -12.69 1.23 4.27
N THR A 82 -12.20 1.88 5.34
CA THR A 82 -12.60 1.56 6.72
C THR A 82 -13.19 2.77 7.45
N TYR A 83 -12.74 3.99 7.13
CA TYR A 83 -13.03 5.21 7.90
C TYR A 83 -13.76 6.30 7.12
N GLN A 84 -14.45 5.96 6.02
CA GLN A 84 -15.14 6.91 5.13
C GLN A 84 -16.17 7.82 5.84
N THR A 85 -16.76 7.37 6.94
CA THR A 85 -17.75 8.13 7.70
C THR A 85 -17.14 9.06 8.75
N VAL A 86 -15.82 9.01 8.94
CA VAL A 86 -15.09 9.79 9.96
C VAL A 86 -14.39 10.96 9.30
N PRO A 87 -14.51 12.20 9.83
CA PRO A 87 -13.75 13.36 9.36
C PRO A 87 -12.26 13.10 9.36
N TYR A 88 -11.57 13.61 8.34
CA TYR A 88 -10.17 13.24 8.08
C TYR A 88 -9.24 13.52 9.27
N GLU A 89 -9.39 14.67 9.92
CA GLU A 89 -8.59 15.01 11.10
C GLU A 89 -8.77 13.99 12.24
N LYS A 90 -9.99 13.45 12.38
CA LYS A 90 -10.28 12.39 13.36
C LYS A 90 -9.69 11.04 12.95
N GLN A 91 -9.60 10.77 11.63
CA GLN A 91 -8.88 9.60 11.14
C GLN A 91 -7.39 9.68 11.50
N LEU A 92 -6.75 10.85 11.35
CA LEU A 92 -5.36 11.08 11.73
C LEU A 92 -5.16 10.86 13.24
N ASP A 93 -6.02 11.46 14.09
CA ASP A 93 -5.99 11.27 15.56
C ASP A 93 -6.09 9.78 15.94
N MET A 94 -7.02 9.04 15.29
CA MET A 94 -7.21 7.62 15.55
C MET A 94 -5.97 6.79 15.16
N LYS A 95 -5.42 7.04 13.99
CA LYS A 95 -4.22 6.34 13.48
C LYS A 95 -3.01 6.62 14.37
N LEU A 96 -2.79 7.89 14.70
CA LEU A 96 -1.71 8.33 15.59
C LEU A 96 -1.80 7.63 16.96
N THR A 97 -3.00 7.64 17.58
CA THR A 97 -3.23 7.00 18.87
C THR A 97 -2.94 5.50 18.83
N GLN A 98 -3.34 4.82 17.75
CA GLN A 98 -3.08 3.39 17.56
C GLN A 98 -1.58 3.09 17.48
N VAL A 99 -0.83 3.90 16.70
CA VAL A 99 0.62 3.71 16.54
C VAL A 99 1.36 4.05 17.84
N LYS A 100 1.03 5.18 18.48
CA LYS A 100 1.62 5.56 19.78
C LYS A 100 1.45 4.46 20.81
N LYS A 101 0.23 3.92 20.93
CA LYS A 101 -0.04 2.81 21.85
C LYS A 101 0.82 1.58 21.52
N LEU A 102 0.87 1.20 20.23
CA LEU A 102 1.58 0.01 19.81
C LEU A 102 3.10 0.12 20.08
N ILE A 103 3.69 1.27 19.77
CA ILE A 103 5.11 1.53 20.02
C ILE A 103 5.39 1.58 21.52
N SER A 104 4.57 2.31 22.28
CA SER A 104 4.72 2.39 23.73
C SER A 104 4.59 1.02 24.42
N ASP A 105 3.67 0.17 23.98
CA ASP A 105 3.54 -1.20 24.49
C ASP A 105 4.79 -2.06 24.20
N ALA A 106 5.53 -1.74 23.16
CA ALA A 106 6.71 -2.50 22.74
C ALA A 106 8.03 -2.01 23.34
N ILE A 107 8.26 -0.70 23.35
CA ILE A 107 9.56 -0.11 23.71
C ILE A 107 9.50 0.90 24.86
N GLY A 108 8.35 1.04 25.53
CA GLY A 108 8.11 2.06 26.55
C GLY A 108 7.57 3.38 25.98
N THR A 109 7.11 4.24 26.87
CA THR A 109 6.61 5.59 26.51
C THR A 109 7.75 6.52 26.06
N GLU A 110 7.41 7.64 25.42
CA GLU A 110 8.37 8.69 25.03
C GLU A 110 9.27 9.10 26.21
N LYS A 111 8.69 9.25 27.40
CA LYS A 111 9.44 9.63 28.62
C LYS A 111 10.35 8.52 29.14
N GLU A 112 9.94 7.26 29.05
CA GLU A 112 10.70 6.11 29.56
C GLU A 112 11.84 5.74 28.62
N ALA A 113 11.60 5.75 27.30
CA ALA A 113 12.56 5.35 26.28
C ALA A 113 13.36 6.53 25.69
N GLY A 114 12.96 7.78 25.97
CA GLY A 114 13.71 8.98 25.60
C GLY A 114 13.62 9.38 24.13
N TYR A 115 12.62 8.91 23.39
CA TYR A 115 12.38 9.31 22.00
C TYR A 115 11.36 10.46 21.90
N GLU A 116 11.37 11.15 20.78
CA GLU A 116 10.39 12.16 20.42
C GLU A 116 9.38 11.62 19.40
N PHE A 117 8.08 11.69 19.73
CA PHE A 117 7.03 11.38 18.78
C PHE A 117 6.49 12.67 18.12
N ILE A 118 6.99 13.01 16.94
CA ILE A 118 6.68 14.26 16.23
C ILE A 118 5.20 14.40 15.93
N GLY A 119 4.53 13.30 15.52
CA GLY A 119 3.11 13.30 15.19
C GLY A 119 2.77 12.53 13.94
N ILE A 120 1.80 13.05 13.17
CA ILE A 120 1.34 12.47 11.93
C ILE A 120 1.19 13.54 10.85
N HIS A 121 1.79 13.32 9.70
CA HIS A 121 1.55 14.11 8.49
C HIS A 121 0.39 13.52 7.71
N GLY A 122 -0.58 14.36 7.34
CA GLY A 122 -1.72 13.97 6.51
C GLY A 122 -1.34 13.89 5.02
N SER A 123 -2.14 13.16 4.26
CA SER A 123 -2.07 13.19 2.80
C SER A 123 -2.51 14.55 2.26
N PRO A 124 -1.82 15.11 1.26
CA PRO A 124 -2.24 16.36 0.61
C PRO A 124 -3.62 16.28 -0.05
N LYS A 125 -4.02 15.10 -0.51
CA LYS A 125 -5.38 14.80 -0.99
C LYS A 125 -6.05 13.77 -0.09
N LYS A 126 -7.27 14.03 0.34
CA LYS A 126 -8.11 13.13 1.18
C LYS A 126 -8.92 12.15 0.34
N SER A 127 -9.20 12.51 -0.91
CA SER A 127 -9.90 11.73 -1.95
C SER A 127 -9.12 11.83 -3.26
N GLU A 128 -9.43 10.95 -4.22
CA GLU A 128 -8.80 10.95 -5.56
C GLU A 128 -7.26 10.97 -5.54
N TYR A 129 -6.70 10.36 -4.50
CA TYR A 129 -5.26 10.31 -4.30
C TYR A 129 -4.60 9.10 -4.94
N ARG A 130 -5.40 8.04 -5.21
CA ARG A 130 -4.87 6.74 -5.62
C ARG A 130 -4.59 6.68 -7.11
N ASN A 131 -3.33 6.44 -7.46
CA ASN A 131 -2.81 6.45 -8.83
C ASN A 131 -2.71 5.05 -9.48
N LYS A 132 -3.10 3.98 -8.78
CA LYS A 132 -3.13 2.59 -9.28
C LYS A 132 -4.32 1.84 -8.73
N MET A 133 -5.10 1.19 -9.58
CA MET A 133 -6.14 0.24 -9.20
C MET A 133 -6.03 -1.06 -10.00
N GLU A 134 -6.29 -2.14 -9.33
CA GLU A 134 -6.48 -3.47 -9.91
C GLU A 134 -7.93 -3.88 -9.63
N PHE A 135 -8.78 -3.71 -10.61
CA PHE A 135 -10.18 -4.15 -10.54
C PHE A 135 -10.27 -5.61 -10.99
N SER A 136 -11.06 -6.40 -10.30
CA SER A 136 -11.33 -7.80 -10.67
C SER A 136 -12.62 -7.90 -11.47
N PHE A 137 -12.64 -8.79 -12.46
CA PHE A 137 -13.87 -9.24 -13.10
C PHE A 137 -14.46 -10.41 -12.32
N GLY A 138 -15.78 -10.47 -12.24
CA GLY A 138 -16.54 -11.52 -11.56
C GLY A 138 -18.04 -11.26 -11.59
N ASP A 139 -18.73 -11.67 -10.53
CA ASP A 139 -20.15 -11.39 -10.32
C ASP A 139 -20.38 -10.75 -8.93
N GLU A 140 -21.50 -10.05 -8.78
CA GLU A 140 -21.89 -9.43 -7.51
C GLU A 140 -22.48 -10.45 -6.54
N TYR A 141 -23.03 -11.51 -7.07
CA TYR A 141 -23.56 -12.70 -6.40
C TYR A 141 -23.52 -13.86 -7.38
N LYS A 142 -23.48 -15.06 -6.86
CA LYS A 142 -23.35 -16.30 -7.66
C LYS A 142 -24.30 -16.32 -8.86
N ASP A 143 -23.76 -16.52 -10.05
CA ASP A 143 -24.47 -16.55 -11.35
C ASP A 143 -25.17 -15.20 -11.66
N GLY A 144 -24.71 -14.09 -11.09
CA GLY A 144 -25.19 -12.74 -11.33
C GLY A 144 -24.62 -12.11 -12.62
N PRO A 145 -24.93 -10.84 -12.89
CA PRO A 145 -24.37 -10.11 -14.03
C PRO A 145 -22.86 -9.93 -13.88
N LEU A 146 -22.18 -9.71 -15.02
CA LEU A 146 -20.77 -9.35 -15.03
C LEU A 146 -20.55 -8.11 -14.17
N ALA A 147 -19.62 -8.19 -13.25
CA ALA A 147 -19.17 -7.11 -12.39
C ALA A 147 -17.68 -6.80 -12.63
N LEU A 148 -17.30 -5.55 -12.45
CA LEU A 148 -15.91 -5.12 -12.46
C LEU A 148 -15.67 -4.19 -11.26
N GLY A 149 -14.79 -4.59 -10.34
CA GLY A 149 -14.59 -3.78 -9.16
C GLY A 149 -13.74 -4.44 -8.08
N MET A 150 -14.15 -4.26 -6.84
CA MET A 150 -13.42 -4.70 -5.66
C MET A 150 -14.15 -5.83 -4.94
N HIS A 151 -13.40 -6.69 -4.24
CA HIS A 151 -14.02 -7.72 -3.42
C HIS A 151 -14.95 -7.14 -2.37
N LYS A 152 -16.11 -7.76 -2.24
CA LYS A 152 -17.09 -7.47 -1.20
C LYS A 152 -16.49 -7.78 0.17
N ARG A 153 -16.73 -6.93 1.13
CA ARG A 153 -16.22 -7.09 2.48
C ARG A 153 -16.65 -8.43 3.08
N GLY A 154 -15.66 -9.26 3.43
CA GLY A 154 -15.89 -10.58 4.00
C GLY A 154 -16.24 -11.69 3.01
N SER A 155 -16.23 -11.42 1.70
CA SER A 155 -16.33 -12.43 0.64
C SER A 155 -15.02 -12.54 -0.15
N PHE A 156 -14.72 -13.77 -0.60
CA PHE A 156 -13.63 -14.04 -1.52
C PHE A 156 -14.06 -14.08 -2.99
N TYR A 157 -15.37 -14.24 -3.21
CA TYR A 157 -15.93 -14.48 -4.56
C TYR A 157 -16.69 -13.26 -5.07
N ASP A 158 -17.58 -12.71 -4.23
CA ASP A 158 -18.47 -11.65 -4.66
C ASP A 158 -17.71 -10.33 -4.83
N LEU A 159 -18.05 -9.59 -5.86
CA LEU A 159 -17.51 -8.28 -6.16
C LEU A 159 -18.52 -7.17 -5.86
N VAL A 160 -18.03 -5.97 -5.76
CA VAL A 160 -18.80 -4.73 -5.77
C VAL A 160 -18.30 -3.90 -6.93
N THR A 161 -19.17 -3.59 -7.88
CA THR A 161 -18.87 -2.66 -8.97
C THR A 161 -18.68 -1.26 -8.39
N VAL A 162 -17.46 -0.76 -8.40
CA VAL A 162 -17.07 0.48 -7.70
C VAL A 162 -17.06 1.69 -8.62
N SER A 163 -18.16 1.88 -9.36
CA SER A 163 -18.33 2.92 -10.38
C SER A 163 -18.16 4.36 -9.89
N ASP A 164 -18.32 4.59 -8.58
CA ASP A 164 -18.27 5.90 -7.95
C ASP A 164 -17.26 5.95 -6.80
N CYS A 165 -16.19 5.17 -6.92
CA CYS A 165 -15.11 5.09 -5.94
C CYS A 165 -14.47 6.46 -5.72
N GLN A 166 -14.41 6.93 -4.47
CA GLN A 166 -13.93 8.27 -4.14
C GLN A 166 -12.42 8.36 -3.91
N ILE A 167 -11.71 7.25 -3.81
CA ILE A 167 -10.24 7.30 -3.64
C ILE A 167 -9.48 7.39 -4.97
N VAL A 168 -10.18 7.20 -6.10
CA VAL A 168 -9.66 7.38 -7.47
C VAL A 168 -10.40 8.53 -8.16
N ASP A 169 -9.75 9.15 -9.13
CA ASP A 169 -10.35 10.24 -9.90
C ASP A 169 -11.35 9.77 -10.97
N GLU A 170 -11.96 10.72 -11.69
CA GLU A 170 -13.01 10.44 -12.66
C GLU A 170 -12.52 9.59 -13.85
N ASP A 171 -11.25 9.69 -14.24
CA ASP A 171 -10.72 8.88 -15.34
C ASP A 171 -10.78 7.39 -15.01
N PHE A 172 -10.44 6.99 -13.77
CA PHE A 172 -10.56 5.60 -13.33
C PHE A 172 -12.02 5.12 -13.36
N ARG A 173 -12.95 5.97 -12.88
CA ARG A 173 -14.39 5.66 -12.87
C ARG A 173 -14.93 5.50 -14.29
N THR A 174 -14.53 6.39 -15.19
CA THR A 174 -14.90 6.35 -16.61
C THR A 174 -14.32 5.12 -17.31
N ILE A 175 -13.06 4.78 -17.08
CA ILE A 175 -12.41 3.58 -17.64
C ILE A 175 -13.12 2.31 -17.14
N LEU A 176 -13.43 2.22 -15.84
CA LEU A 176 -14.14 1.09 -15.27
C LEU A 176 -15.52 0.91 -15.91
N LYS A 177 -16.32 1.99 -15.97
CA LYS A 177 -17.67 1.98 -16.58
C LYS A 177 -17.60 1.57 -18.06
N ALA A 178 -16.71 2.19 -18.84
CA ALA A 178 -16.52 1.87 -20.25
C ALA A 178 -16.15 0.40 -20.47
N THR A 179 -15.23 -0.12 -19.66
CA THR A 179 -14.77 -1.50 -19.74
C THR A 179 -15.89 -2.47 -19.41
N LEU A 180 -16.61 -2.25 -18.30
CA LEU A 180 -17.71 -3.10 -17.87
C LEU A 180 -18.83 -3.14 -18.92
N ASP A 181 -19.25 -1.96 -19.41
CA ASP A 181 -20.30 -1.83 -20.43
C ASP A 181 -19.91 -2.58 -21.72
N TYR A 182 -18.68 -2.41 -22.17
CA TYR A 182 -18.17 -3.05 -23.40
C TYR A 182 -18.22 -4.58 -23.30
N PHE A 183 -17.64 -5.16 -22.24
CA PHE A 183 -17.59 -6.62 -22.09
C PHE A 183 -18.93 -7.25 -21.72
N SER A 184 -19.78 -6.54 -20.97
CA SER A 184 -21.14 -6.97 -20.71
C SER A 184 -21.98 -7.05 -22.00
N LYS A 185 -21.90 -6.01 -22.87
CA LYS A 185 -22.60 -5.98 -24.17
C LYS A 185 -22.16 -7.10 -25.10
N ASN A 186 -20.89 -7.49 -25.06
CA ASN A 186 -20.32 -8.56 -25.87
C ASN A 186 -20.47 -9.96 -25.21
N ASN A 187 -21.09 -10.06 -24.04
CA ASN A 187 -21.30 -11.31 -23.28
C ASN A 187 -20.00 -12.11 -23.06
N ILE A 188 -18.88 -11.43 -22.79
CA ILE A 188 -17.60 -12.09 -22.57
C ILE A 188 -17.52 -12.66 -21.14
N PRO A 189 -17.22 -13.98 -21.00
CA PRO A 189 -17.18 -14.61 -19.69
C PRO A 189 -15.95 -14.16 -18.86
N TYR A 190 -16.17 -13.93 -17.56
CA TYR A 190 -15.05 -13.77 -16.62
C TYR A 190 -14.46 -15.14 -16.23
N PHE A 191 -13.19 -15.13 -15.79
CA PHE A 191 -12.48 -16.32 -15.33
C PHE A 191 -12.96 -16.74 -13.94
N HIS A 192 -13.70 -17.84 -13.90
CA HIS A 192 -14.30 -18.35 -12.68
C HIS A 192 -13.28 -19.17 -11.86
N ARG A 193 -12.94 -18.74 -10.67
CA ARG A 193 -11.87 -19.30 -9.82
C ARG A 193 -12.06 -20.77 -9.45
N ALA A 194 -13.30 -21.25 -9.30
CA ALA A 194 -13.56 -22.63 -8.91
C ALA A 194 -13.52 -23.60 -10.09
N THR A 195 -13.85 -23.14 -11.31
CA THR A 195 -13.88 -23.98 -12.51
C THR A 195 -12.64 -23.78 -13.40
N HIS A 196 -11.88 -22.71 -13.17
CA HIS A 196 -10.75 -22.26 -14.00
C HIS A 196 -11.14 -22.05 -15.46
N LYS A 197 -12.38 -21.58 -15.71
CA LYS A 197 -12.91 -21.31 -17.06
C LYS A 197 -13.34 -19.85 -17.18
N GLY A 198 -13.19 -19.30 -18.39
CA GLY A 198 -13.55 -17.93 -18.76
C GLY A 198 -12.33 -17.08 -19.14
N TYR A 199 -12.57 -15.89 -19.62
CA TYR A 199 -11.57 -15.04 -20.26
C TYR A 199 -11.11 -13.86 -19.39
N LEU A 200 -12.05 -12.99 -18.94
CA LEU A 200 -11.75 -11.75 -18.23
C LEU A 200 -11.25 -12.00 -16.79
N ARG A 201 -10.13 -11.40 -16.41
CA ARG A 201 -9.57 -11.56 -15.05
C ARG A 201 -9.48 -10.26 -14.29
N HIS A 202 -8.68 -9.31 -14.77
CA HIS A 202 -8.44 -8.05 -14.09
C HIS A 202 -8.36 -6.88 -15.07
N LEU A 203 -8.64 -5.69 -14.58
CA LEU A 203 -8.37 -4.42 -15.24
C LEU A 203 -7.42 -3.63 -14.35
N LEU A 204 -6.19 -3.47 -14.81
CA LEU A 204 -5.20 -2.64 -14.15
C LEU A 204 -5.22 -1.25 -14.75
N VAL A 205 -5.42 -0.23 -13.93
CA VAL A 205 -5.39 1.18 -14.35
C VAL A 205 -4.35 1.92 -13.54
N ARG A 206 -3.48 2.67 -14.20
CA ARG A 206 -2.55 3.61 -13.60
C ARG A 206 -2.69 4.97 -14.24
N LYS A 207 -2.62 6.02 -13.42
CA LYS A 207 -2.57 7.42 -13.88
C LYS A 207 -1.52 8.17 -13.10
N ALA A 208 -0.59 8.79 -13.79
CA ALA A 208 0.37 9.69 -13.17
C ALA A 208 -0.33 10.92 -12.60
N THR A 209 0.03 11.27 -11.38
CA THR A 209 -0.59 12.41 -10.67
C THR A 209 -0.15 13.75 -11.26
N LYS A 210 1.13 13.87 -11.64
CA LYS A 210 1.68 15.14 -12.17
C LYS A 210 1.67 15.22 -13.69
N THR A 211 1.98 14.14 -14.39
CA THR A 211 2.01 14.17 -15.85
C THR A 211 0.64 13.90 -16.49
N GLY A 212 -0.32 13.35 -15.74
CA GLY A 212 -1.65 12.97 -16.23
C GLY A 212 -1.64 11.81 -17.24
N GLU A 213 -0.52 11.10 -17.39
CA GLU A 213 -0.40 9.96 -18.31
C GLU A 213 -1.16 8.74 -17.76
N ILE A 214 -1.97 8.09 -18.61
CA ILE A 214 -2.82 6.94 -18.25
C ILE A 214 -2.33 5.69 -18.97
N ILE A 215 -2.19 4.59 -18.22
CA ILE A 215 -2.04 3.23 -18.78
C ILE A 215 -3.18 2.36 -18.25
N VAL A 216 -3.76 1.61 -19.20
CA VAL A 216 -4.76 0.58 -18.92
C VAL A 216 -4.21 -0.76 -19.41
N ASP A 217 -4.28 -1.77 -18.57
CA ASP A 217 -3.89 -3.14 -18.91
C ASP A 217 -5.05 -4.09 -18.61
N LEU A 218 -5.58 -4.70 -19.68
CA LEU A 218 -6.58 -5.74 -19.59
C LEU A 218 -5.88 -7.09 -19.37
N VAL A 219 -6.15 -7.73 -18.25
CA VAL A 219 -5.59 -9.06 -17.93
C VAL A 219 -6.63 -10.14 -18.18
N THR A 220 -6.28 -11.12 -19.01
CA THR A 220 -7.18 -12.21 -19.40
C THR A 220 -6.51 -13.58 -19.29
N SER A 221 -7.29 -14.63 -19.37
CA SER A 221 -6.76 -15.97 -19.68
C SER A 221 -6.53 -16.11 -21.18
N THR A 222 -5.98 -17.25 -21.60
CA THR A 222 -5.83 -17.62 -23.03
C THR A 222 -7.07 -18.31 -23.60
N GLN A 223 -8.18 -18.42 -22.84
CA GLN A 223 -9.41 -19.12 -23.26
C GLN A 223 -10.31 -18.21 -24.08
N THR A 224 -10.32 -18.38 -25.40
CA THR A 224 -10.99 -17.51 -26.38
C THR A 224 -12.15 -18.22 -27.11
N GLU A 225 -12.68 -19.29 -26.53
CA GLU A 225 -13.77 -20.02 -27.18
C GLU A 225 -15.05 -19.17 -27.32
N GLY A 226 -15.52 -19.05 -28.54
CA GLY A 226 -16.80 -18.41 -28.87
C GLY A 226 -16.71 -16.94 -29.31
N PHE A 227 -15.50 -16.34 -29.40
CA PHE A 227 -15.32 -14.99 -29.91
C PHE A 227 -13.96 -14.81 -30.61
N ASN A 228 -13.86 -13.77 -31.42
CA ASN A 228 -12.59 -13.37 -32.05
C ASN A 228 -11.85 -12.40 -31.11
N GLU A 229 -10.72 -12.83 -30.55
CA GLU A 229 -9.93 -12.05 -29.60
C GLU A 229 -9.42 -10.74 -30.22
N GLU A 230 -8.93 -10.78 -31.47
CA GLU A 230 -8.38 -9.60 -32.16
C GLU A 230 -9.45 -8.50 -32.34
N GLU A 231 -10.63 -8.89 -32.82
CA GLU A 231 -11.76 -7.95 -33.01
C GLU A 231 -12.24 -7.40 -31.65
N LEU A 232 -12.31 -8.25 -30.64
CA LEU A 232 -12.72 -7.87 -29.29
C LEU A 232 -11.76 -6.84 -28.68
N LEU A 233 -10.45 -7.08 -28.77
CA LEU A 233 -9.42 -6.17 -28.24
C LEU A 233 -9.36 -4.86 -29.05
N ALA A 234 -9.52 -4.92 -30.36
CA ALA A 234 -9.61 -3.71 -31.18
C ALA A 234 -10.83 -2.85 -30.82
N GLY A 235 -11.98 -3.46 -30.59
CA GLY A 235 -13.19 -2.79 -30.12
C GLY A 235 -13.03 -2.21 -28.70
N PHE A 236 -12.43 -2.95 -27.79
CA PHE A 236 -12.13 -2.46 -26.42
C PHE A 236 -11.22 -1.23 -26.44
N ARG A 237 -10.12 -1.30 -27.20
CA ARG A 237 -9.23 -0.15 -27.41
C ARG A 237 -9.99 1.06 -27.95
N TYR A 238 -10.83 0.87 -28.98
CA TYR A 238 -11.63 1.94 -29.57
C TYR A 238 -12.58 2.56 -28.55
N GLU A 239 -13.29 1.74 -27.78
CA GLU A 239 -14.22 2.18 -26.72
C GLU A 239 -13.53 3.06 -25.68
N LEU A 240 -12.31 2.70 -25.26
CA LEU A 240 -11.53 3.51 -24.34
C LEU A 240 -11.09 4.84 -24.95
N LEU A 241 -10.48 4.80 -26.15
CA LEU A 241 -9.83 5.97 -26.75
C LEU A 241 -10.80 7.02 -27.30
N THR A 242 -12.09 6.69 -27.46
CA THR A 242 -13.11 7.62 -27.99
C THR A 242 -13.85 8.39 -26.90
N ARG A 243 -13.61 8.11 -25.61
CA ARG A 243 -14.20 8.84 -24.49
C ARG A 243 -13.34 10.05 -24.08
N HIS A 244 -13.95 10.95 -23.33
CA HIS A 244 -13.26 12.11 -22.77
C HIS A 244 -12.64 11.76 -21.41
N TYR A 245 -11.40 12.23 -21.18
CA TYR A 245 -10.64 12.07 -19.96
C TYR A 245 -9.91 13.38 -19.65
N ASP A 246 -9.63 13.62 -18.37
CA ASP A 246 -8.78 14.72 -17.94
C ASP A 246 -7.29 14.42 -18.23
N GLY A 247 -6.89 13.16 -18.05
CA GLY A 247 -5.58 12.65 -18.42
C GLY A 247 -5.48 12.27 -19.90
N ARG A 248 -4.30 11.81 -20.30
CA ARG A 248 -4.05 11.33 -21.67
C ARG A 248 -3.60 9.87 -21.67
N PHE A 249 -4.16 9.06 -22.52
CA PHE A 249 -3.70 7.69 -22.70
C PHE A 249 -2.26 7.67 -23.21
N LYS A 250 -1.40 7.03 -22.44
CA LYS A 250 -0.03 6.70 -22.80
C LYS A 250 0.05 5.29 -23.38
N GLY A 251 -0.78 4.38 -22.87
CA GLY A 251 -0.86 3.02 -23.35
C GLY A 251 -2.14 2.29 -23.01
N VAL A 252 -2.53 1.37 -23.90
CA VAL A 252 -3.53 0.33 -23.65
C VAL A 252 -2.86 -1.00 -23.93
N LEU A 253 -2.87 -1.88 -22.96
CA LEU A 253 -2.15 -3.15 -22.94
C LEU A 253 -3.11 -4.32 -22.78
N HIS A 254 -2.67 -5.48 -23.20
CA HIS A 254 -3.32 -6.76 -22.96
C HIS A 254 -2.31 -7.75 -22.41
N THR A 255 -2.54 -8.23 -21.19
CA THR A 255 -1.68 -9.20 -20.52
C THR A 255 -2.37 -10.54 -20.36
N LYS A 256 -1.69 -11.62 -20.76
CA LYS A 256 -2.14 -13.00 -20.56
C LYS A 256 -1.72 -13.50 -19.18
N ASN A 257 -2.64 -14.20 -18.50
CA ASN A 257 -2.44 -14.77 -17.19
C ASN A 257 -3.30 -16.02 -17.01
N ASP A 258 -2.71 -17.18 -17.11
CA ASP A 258 -3.37 -18.47 -16.90
C ASP A 258 -3.12 -19.07 -15.50
N SER A 259 -2.48 -18.31 -14.60
CA SER A 259 -2.22 -18.77 -13.23
C SER A 259 -3.53 -19.11 -12.51
N VAL A 260 -3.51 -20.19 -11.73
CA VAL A 260 -4.67 -20.61 -10.91
C VAL A 260 -4.94 -19.60 -9.78
N ALA A 261 -3.89 -18.94 -9.29
CA ALA A 261 -3.99 -17.95 -8.25
C ALA A 261 -4.68 -16.66 -8.75
N ASP A 262 -5.42 -16.03 -7.84
CA ASP A 262 -6.04 -14.72 -8.10
C ASP A 262 -5.03 -13.59 -7.88
N VAL A 263 -4.09 -13.52 -8.80
CA VAL A 263 -3.02 -12.51 -8.81
C VAL A 263 -2.83 -12.00 -10.24
N VAL A 264 -2.47 -10.75 -10.37
CA VAL A 264 -2.04 -10.20 -11.65
C VAL A 264 -0.60 -10.66 -11.88
N LYS A 265 -0.44 -11.61 -12.81
CA LYS A 265 0.86 -12.13 -13.23
C LYS A 265 1.05 -11.88 -14.72
N ASN A 266 2.20 -11.39 -15.07
CA ASN A 266 2.58 -11.19 -16.48
C ASN A 266 3.13 -12.50 -17.08
N GLU A 267 2.35 -13.14 -17.93
CA GLU A 267 2.76 -14.29 -18.72
C GLU A 267 2.87 -13.96 -20.22
N GLY A 268 2.84 -12.68 -20.55
CA GLY A 268 2.97 -12.10 -21.89
C GLY A 268 2.09 -10.87 -22.02
N THR A 269 2.68 -9.73 -22.39
CA THR A 269 1.97 -8.46 -22.57
C THR A 269 2.11 -7.97 -24.00
N GLU A 270 1.00 -7.66 -24.63
CA GLU A 270 0.88 -7.02 -25.93
C GLU A 270 0.48 -5.55 -25.79
N VAL A 271 1.07 -4.68 -26.59
CA VAL A 271 0.71 -3.25 -26.65
C VAL A 271 -0.37 -3.05 -27.72
N LEU A 272 -1.59 -2.78 -27.28
CA LEU A 272 -2.72 -2.49 -28.19
C LEU A 272 -2.70 -1.04 -28.68
N TYR A 273 -2.11 -0.12 -27.90
CA TYR A 273 -1.96 1.29 -28.25
C TYR A 273 -0.83 1.94 -27.44
N GLY A 274 -0.05 2.82 -28.08
CA GLY A 274 0.95 3.67 -27.43
C GLY A 274 2.14 2.90 -26.87
N ASP A 275 2.52 3.20 -25.63
CA ASP A 275 3.68 2.65 -24.93
C ASP A 275 3.29 1.70 -23.80
N SER A 276 4.22 0.83 -23.38
CA SER A 276 4.06 -0.06 -22.23
C SER A 276 4.49 0.58 -20.90
N TYR A 277 4.73 1.89 -20.87
CA TYR A 277 5.18 2.64 -19.70
C TYR A 277 4.64 4.07 -19.72
N PHE A 278 4.68 4.74 -18.59
CA PHE A 278 4.38 6.15 -18.43
C PHE A 278 5.39 6.81 -17.49
N TYR A 279 5.33 8.13 -17.39
CA TYR A 279 6.19 8.87 -16.49
C TYR A 279 5.39 9.52 -15.36
N GLU A 280 5.91 9.41 -14.14
CA GLU A 280 5.47 10.17 -12.97
C GLU A 280 6.61 11.03 -12.45
N GLU A 281 6.30 12.11 -11.73
CA GLU A 281 7.27 12.97 -11.09
C GLU A 281 7.08 12.99 -9.57
N LEU A 282 8.18 12.80 -8.82
CA LEU A 282 8.25 12.94 -7.37
C LEU A 282 9.42 13.85 -7.01
N LEU A 283 9.14 14.91 -6.24
CA LEU A 283 10.16 15.84 -5.71
C LEU A 283 11.15 16.32 -6.79
N GLY A 284 10.65 16.56 -8.01
CA GLY A 284 11.42 17.04 -9.15
C GLY A 284 12.17 15.98 -9.93
N LEU A 285 12.14 14.71 -9.52
CA LEU A 285 12.70 13.58 -10.26
C LEU A 285 11.62 12.88 -11.08
N LYS A 286 12.02 12.39 -12.25
CA LYS A 286 11.13 11.69 -13.19
C LYS A 286 11.35 10.18 -13.13
N PHE A 287 10.26 9.43 -13.04
CA PHE A 287 10.28 7.98 -12.94
C PHE A 287 9.51 7.33 -14.10
N LYS A 288 10.18 6.43 -14.83
CA LYS A 288 9.54 5.55 -15.81
C LYS A 288 8.89 4.39 -15.08
N ILE A 289 7.59 4.22 -15.28
CA ILE A 289 6.77 3.24 -14.55
C ILE A 289 6.06 2.34 -15.55
N THR A 290 6.15 1.02 -15.34
CA THR A 290 5.39 0.01 -16.09
C THR A 290 4.15 -0.42 -15.28
N PRO A 291 3.16 -1.11 -15.86
CA PRO A 291 1.99 -1.61 -15.15
C PRO A 291 2.35 -2.44 -13.91
N PHE A 292 3.41 -3.25 -14.00
CA PHE A 292 3.78 -4.22 -12.96
C PHE A 292 4.84 -3.71 -11.99
N SER A 293 5.57 -2.62 -12.31
CA SER A 293 6.57 -2.07 -11.37
C SER A 293 5.92 -1.62 -10.07
N PHE A 294 6.60 -1.88 -8.96
CA PHE A 294 6.23 -1.26 -7.70
C PHE A 294 6.47 0.25 -7.78
N PHE A 295 5.48 1.01 -7.38
CA PHE A 295 5.55 2.45 -7.19
C PHE A 295 4.44 2.84 -6.22
N GLN A 296 4.69 3.79 -5.33
CA GLN A 296 3.71 4.21 -4.33
C GLN A 296 2.40 4.66 -4.98
N THR A 297 1.28 4.17 -4.45
CA THR A 297 -0.04 4.35 -5.07
C THR A 297 -0.73 5.67 -4.70
N ASN A 298 -0.04 6.55 -4.00
CA ASN A 298 -0.38 7.94 -3.72
C ASN A 298 0.90 8.77 -3.89
N SER A 299 1.10 9.39 -5.06
CA SER A 299 2.32 10.14 -5.38
C SER A 299 2.54 11.32 -4.45
N LEU A 300 1.50 12.10 -4.13
CA LEU A 300 1.61 13.26 -3.24
C LEU A 300 1.88 12.86 -1.79
N GLY A 301 1.27 11.77 -1.32
CA GLY A 301 1.58 11.19 -0.01
C GLY A 301 3.01 10.65 0.05
N ALA A 302 3.51 10.07 -1.04
CA ALA A 302 4.89 9.59 -1.15
C ALA A 302 5.90 10.73 -1.07
N GLU A 303 5.62 11.89 -1.65
CA GLU A 303 6.46 13.08 -1.47
C GLU A 303 6.58 13.46 0.01
N VAL A 304 5.47 13.51 0.75
CA VAL A 304 5.48 13.79 2.20
C VAL A 304 6.28 12.72 2.96
N LEU A 305 6.09 11.44 2.63
CA LEU A 305 6.81 10.33 3.26
C LEU A 305 8.33 10.47 3.07
N TYR A 306 8.76 10.70 1.84
CA TYR A 306 10.18 10.77 1.50
C TYR A 306 10.86 12.06 1.96
N GLU A 307 10.15 13.19 1.95
CA GLU A 307 10.65 14.44 2.56
C GLU A 307 10.85 14.26 4.07
N THR A 308 9.88 13.68 4.78
CA THR A 308 10.01 13.40 6.22
C THR A 308 11.18 12.44 6.50
N ALA A 309 11.35 11.38 5.71
CA ALA A 309 12.48 10.46 5.86
C ALA A 309 13.84 11.18 5.62
N ARG A 310 13.91 12.04 4.61
CA ARG A 310 15.09 12.84 4.32
C ARG A 310 15.41 13.84 5.44
N GLU A 311 14.40 14.50 6.00
CA GLU A 311 14.55 15.38 7.16
C GLU A 311 15.08 14.64 8.39
N PHE A 312 14.67 13.39 8.61
CA PHE A 312 15.17 12.56 9.70
C PHE A 312 16.64 12.21 9.55
N ILE A 313 17.13 12.06 8.31
CA ILE A 313 18.52 11.78 8.01
C ILE A 313 19.37 13.05 8.10
N LEU A 314 18.90 14.17 7.55
CA LEU A 314 19.63 15.44 7.53
C LEU A 314 19.68 16.11 8.92
N GLY A 315 18.66 15.89 9.76
CA GLY A 315 18.52 16.64 11.00
C GLY A 315 18.40 18.14 10.76
N ASP A 316 19.02 18.95 11.61
CA ASP A 316 18.99 20.43 11.49
C ASP A 316 20.03 20.97 10.46
N ASP A 317 21.01 20.15 10.06
CA ASP A 317 22.05 20.51 9.12
C ASP A 317 21.80 19.88 7.74
N LYS A 318 21.36 20.71 6.79
CA LYS A 318 21.08 20.26 5.41
C LYS A 318 22.32 19.77 4.66
N ASP A 319 23.51 20.14 5.11
CA ASP A 319 24.78 19.73 4.54
C ASP A 319 25.40 18.51 5.26
N SER A 320 24.72 17.95 6.24
CA SER A 320 25.19 16.83 7.08
C SER A 320 25.60 15.58 6.29
N LEU A 321 25.02 15.39 5.11
CA LEU A 321 25.33 14.27 4.20
C LEU A 321 26.37 14.59 3.12
N ASN A 322 26.87 15.82 3.06
CA ASN A 322 27.92 16.16 2.12
C ASN A 322 29.17 15.27 2.36
N GLY A 323 29.61 14.56 1.33
CA GLY A 323 30.74 13.63 1.43
C GLY A 323 30.37 12.25 2.04
N LYS A 324 29.11 12.00 2.43
CA LYS A 324 28.64 10.77 3.07
C LYS A 324 28.11 9.76 2.06
N THR A 325 28.19 8.47 2.43
CA THR A 325 27.63 7.35 1.68
C THR A 325 26.38 6.84 2.40
N VAL A 326 25.28 6.67 1.65
CA VAL A 326 23.98 6.20 2.15
C VAL A 326 23.64 4.87 1.50
N TYR A 327 23.20 3.88 2.29
CA TYR A 327 22.68 2.63 1.76
C TYR A 327 21.15 2.62 1.91
N ASP A 328 20.47 2.30 0.80
CA ASP A 328 19.01 2.06 0.72
C ASP A 328 18.78 0.55 0.61
N LEU A 329 18.50 -0.09 1.73
CA LEU A 329 18.25 -1.53 1.79
C LEU A 329 16.78 -1.83 1.57
N TYR A 330 16.49 -2.77 0.67
CA TYR A 330 15.15 -3.05 0.10
C TYR A 330 14.70 -1.94 -0.86
N SER A 331 15.62 -1.45 -1.70
CA SER A 331 15.44 -0.21 -2.47
C SER A 331 14.34 -0.25 -3.55
N GLY A 332 13.81 -1.43 -3.90
CA GLY A 332 12.81 -1.58 -4.95
C GLY A 332 13.29 -0.96 -6.27
N THR A 333 12.49 -0.07 -6.85
CA THR A 333 12.85 0.68 -8.07
C THR A 333 13.77 1.89 -7.81
N GLY A 334 14.39 1.95 -6.63
CA GLY A 334 15.40 2.95 -6.28
C GLY A 334 14.83 4.35 -6.03
N THR A 335 13.56 4.50 -5.68
CA THR A 335 12.93 5.82 -5.52
C THR A 335 13.58 6.59 -4.38
N ILE A 336 13.74 5.99 -3.20
CA ILE A 336 14.36 6.64 -2.03
C ILE A 336 15.83 6.94 -2.31
N ALA A 337 16.56 5.97 -2.83
CA ALA A 337 17.97 6.15 -3.21
C ALA A 337 18.16 7.37 -4.13
N GLN A 338 17.36 7.51 -5.17
CA GLN A 338 17.44 8.63 -6.10
C GLN A 338 17.07 9.97 -5.46
N LEU A 339 16.08 10.00 -4.55
CA LEU A 339 15.71 11.22 -3.82
C LEU A 339 16.78 11.66 -2.81
N MET A 340 17.63 10.75 -2.34
CA MET A 340 18.77 11.05 -1.48
C MET A 340 20.03 11.48 -2.25
N ALA A 341 20.17 11.06 -3.49
CA ALA A 341 21.38 11.31 -4.30
C ALA A 341 21.82 12.80 -4.39
N PRO A 342 20.89 13.77 -4.53
CA PRO A 342 21.28 15.18 -4.62
C PRO A 342 21.95 15.76 -3.36
N VAL A 343 21.81 15.10 -2.20
CA VAL A 343 22.26 15.60 -0.90
C VAL A 343 23.42 14.80 -0.30
N CYS A 344 23.93 13.78 -0.98
CA CYS A 344 25.03 12.92 -0.48
C CYS A 344 26.09 12.64 -1.54
N LYS A 345 27.23 12.10 -1.12
CA LYS A 345 28.33 11.72 -2.02
C LYS A 345 27.93 10.55 -2.92
N GLU A 346 27.34 9.53 -2.34
CA GLU A 346 26.97 8.30 -3.03
C GLU A 346 25.77 7.63 -2.35
N VAL A 347 24.89 7.04 -3.15
CA VAL A 347 23.83 6.16 -2.64
C VAL A 347 23.95 4.78 -3.27
N VAL A 348 23.87 3.73 -2.44
CA VAL A 348 23.87 2.34 -2.88
C VAL A 348 22.53 1.69 -2.53
N GLY A 349 21.72 1.40 -3.55
CA GLY A 349 20.47 0.66 -3.41
C GLY A 349 20.71 -0.85 -3.51
N VAL A 350 20.15 -1.62 -2.57
CA VAL A 350 20.20 -3.10 -2.56
C VAL A 350 18.78 -3.65 -2.67
N GLU A 351 18.53 -4.46 -3.70
CA GLU A 351 17.22 -5.04 -3.98
C GLU A 351 17.39 -6.46 -4.53
N ILE A 352 16.52 -7.38 -4.10
CA ILE A 352 16.58 -8.80 -4.50
C ILE A 352 16.00 -9.04 -5.90
N VAL A 353 15.08 -8.19 -6.34
CA VAL A 353 14.38 -8.31 -7.62
C VAL A 353 15.19 -7.63 -8.73
N GLU A 354 15.78 -8.41 -9.63
CA GLU A 354 16.68 -7.92 -10.69
C GLU A 354 15.99 -6.92 -11.63
N GLU A 355 14.71 -7.15 -11.97
CA GLU A 355 13.92 -6.24 -12.81
C GLU A 355 13.73 -4.86 -12.14
N ALA A 356 13.57 -4.83 -10.82
CA ALA A 356 13.47 -3.58 -10.06
C ALA A 356 14.82 -2.83 -10.06
N VAL A 357 15.93 -3.54 -9.94
CA VAL A 357 17.30 -2.98 -10.05
C VAL A 357 17.55 -2.41 -11.43
N CYS A 358 17.14 -3.09 -12.50
CA CYS A 358 17.23 -2.57 -13.86
C CYS A 358 16.43 -1.27 -14.02
N ALA A 359 15.19 -1.24 -13.52
CA ALA A 359 14.34 -0.05 -13.54
C ALA A 359 14.96 1.10 -12.73
N ALA A 360 15.58 0.80 -11.57
CA ALA A 360 16.27 1.79 -10.74
C ALA A 360 17.45 2.44 -11.49
N LYS A 361 18.27 1.64 -12.20
CA LYS A 361 19.38 2.13 -13.04
C LYS A 361 18.89 3.00 -14.20
N GLU A 362 17.83 2.58 -14.89
CA GLU A 362 17.22 3.37 -15.97
C GLU A 362 16.70 4.72 -15.46
N ASN A 363 16.03 4.74 -14.32
CA ASN A 363 15.50 5.96 -13.72
C ASN A 363 16.60 6.89 -13.20
N ALA A 364 17.68 6.37 -12.61
CA ALA A 364 18.81 7.17 -12.20
C ALA A 364 19.50 7.82 -13.41
N ALA A 365 19.71 7.08 -14.49
CA ALA A 365 20.24 7.61 -15.75
C ALA A 365 19.32 8.68 -16.36
N LEU A 366 17.98 8.47 -16.33
CA LEU A 366 16.98 9.43 -16.79
C LEU A 366 17.07 10.77 -16.03
N ASN A 367 17.42 10.72 -14.75
CA ASN A 367 17.53 11.88 -13.86
C ASN A 367 18.96 12.45 -13.81
N GLY A 368 19.95 11.88 -14.52
CA GLY A 368 21.35 12.31 -14.50
C GLY A 368 22.04 12.12 -13.15
N LEU A 369 21.64 11.08 -12.39
CA LEU A 369 22.17 10.79 -11.04
C LEU A 369 23.31 9.77 -11.14
N ASP A 370 24.52 10.24 -11.40
CA ASP A 370 25.70 9.38 -11.58
C ASP A 370 26.23 8.79 -10.26
N ASN A 371 25.77 9.33 -9.11
CA ASN A 371 26.15 8.89 -7.78
C ASN A 371 25.19 7.83 -7.17
N CYS A 372 24.26 7.29 -7.96
CA CYS A 372 23.43 6.17 -7.57
C CYS A 372 23.99 4.84 -8.10
N LYS A 373 24.23 3.90 -7.21
CA LYS A 373 24.60 2.52 -7.55
C LYS A 373 23.49 1.58 -7.12
N PHE A 374 23.18 0.56 -7.92
CA PHE A 374 22.16 -0.44 -7.58
C PHE A 374 22.70 -1.85 -7.74
N ILE A 375 22.53 -2.67 -6.69
CA ILE A 375 23.02 -4.03 -6.59
C ILE A 375 21.84 -4.98 -6.48
N ALA A 376 21.77 -5.95 -7.40
CA ALA A 376 20.79 -7.03 -7.34
C ALA A 376 21.29 -8.11 -6.40
N GLY A 377 20.58 -8.38 -5.30
CA GLY A 377 20.97 -9.42 -4.36
C GLY A 377 20.19 -9.39 -3.05
N ASP A 378 20.30 -10.48 -2.31
CA ASP A 378 19.78 -10.58 -0.95
C ASP A 378 20.63 -9.68 -0.02
N VAL A 379 19.98 -8.79 0.72
CA VAL A 379 20.62 -7.90 1.71
C VAL A 379 21.61 -8.65 2.59
N LEU A 380 21.28 -9.88 3.02
CA LEU A 380 22.14 -10.74 3.83
C LEU A 380 23.49 -11.07 3.18
N LYS A 381 23.50 -11.25 1.86
CA LYS A 381 24.72 -11.60 1.11
C LYS A 381 25.49 -10.36 0.70
N VAL A 382 24.77 -9.37 0.19
CA VAL A 382 25.35 -8.13 -0.32
C VAL A 382 26.13 -7.40 0.78
N LEU A 383 25.61 -7.35 2.03
CA LEU A 383 26.32 -6.76 3.17
C LEU A 383 27.63 -7.50 3.55
N ASP A 384 27.79 -8.77 3.17
CA ASP A 384 29.06 -9.51 3.37
C ASP A 384 30.10 -9.19 2.28
N GLU A 385 29.67 -8.76 1.10
CA GLU A 385 30.49 -8.55 -0.09
C GLU A 385 30.94 -7.08 -0.26
N ILE A 386 30.25 -6.14 0.38
CA ILE A 386 30.56 -4.71 0.29
C ILE A 386 31.64 -4.37 1.32
N GLU A 387 32.82 -3.90 0.86
CA GLU A 387 33.94 -3.53 1.71
C GLU A 387 33.74 -2.15 2.40
N GLU A 388 33.08 -1.20 1.73
CA GLU A 388 32.86 0.15 2.27
C GLU A 388 31.63 0.19 3.16
N LYS A 389 31.82 0.65 4.40
CA LYS A 389 30.74 0.86 5.37
C LYS A 389 30.06 2.19 5.08
N PRO A 390 28.70 2.24 4.98
CA PRO A 390 28.01 3.50 4.79
C PRO A 390 27.98 4.32 6.08
N ASP A 391 27.79 5.64 5.93
CA ASP A 391 27.55 6.53 7.06
C ASP A 391 26.10 6.42 7.57
N TYR A 392 25.16 6.11 6.68
CA TYR A 392 23.73 5.97 6.98
C TYR A 392 23.11 4.79 6.26
N ILE A 393 22.11 4.17 6.91
CA ILE A 393 21.26 3.14 6.29
C ILE A 393 19.80 3.60 6.30
N ILE A 394 19.12 3.46 5.17
CA ILE A 394 17.67 3.55 5.05
C ILE A 394 17.14 2.13 4.92
N LEU A 395 16.08 1.84 5.68
CA LEU A 395 15.41 0.55 5.73
C LEU A 395 13.95 0.74 5.33
N ASP A 396 13.53 0.19 4.19
CA ASP A 396 12.11 0.13 3.77
C ASP A 396 11.72 -1.32 3.47
N PRO A 397 11.70 -2.20 4.50
CA PRO A 397 11.47 -3.62 4.32
C PRO A 397 9.99 -3.93 3.97
N PRO A 398 9.70 -5.14 3.46
CA PRO A 398 8.34 -5.58 3.18
C PRO A 398 7.47 -5.61 4.45
N ARG A 399 6.15 -5.75 4.27
CA ARG A 399 5.13 -5.74 5.35
C ARG A 399 5.43 -6.62 6.56
N ASP A 400 6.17 -7.70 6.39
CA ASP A 400 6.51 -8.60 7.50
C ASP A 400 7.70 -8.12 8.34
N GLY A 401 8.27 -6.96 7.99
CA GLY A 401 9.43 -6.38 8.63
C GLY A 401 10.73 -7.03 8.16
N ILE A 402 11.82 -6.77 8.87
CA ILE A 402 13.13 -7.32 8.54
C ILE A 402 13.20 -8.78 8.99
N HIS A 403 13.72 -9.65 8.13
CA HIS A 403 13.92 -11.04 8.49
C HIS A 403 14.88 -11.16 9.70
N PRO A 404 14.61 -12.01 10.72
CA PRO A 404 15.42 -12.08 11.94
C PRO A 404 16.94 -12.26 11.74
N LYS A 405 17.35 -12.97 10.70
CA LYS A 405 18.77 -13.11 10.36
C LYS A 405 19.35 -11.82 9.74
N ALA A 406 18.52 -11.10 8.95
CA ALA A 406 18.97 -9.87 8.32
C ALA A 406 19.11 -8.73 9.34
N ILE A 407 18.17 -8.61 10.29
CA ILE A 407 18.26 -7.57 11.33
C ILE A 407 19.53 -7.74 12.18
N GLY A 408 19.93 -8.99 12.49
CA GLY A 408 21.19 -9.27 13.19
C GLY A 408 22.43 -8.75 12.43
N LYS A 409 22.50 -9.04 11.13
CA LYS A 409 23.61 -8.57 10.28
C LYS A 409 23.65 -7.06 10.11
N ILE A 410 22.49 -6.43 9.89
CA ILE A 410 22.39 -4.96 9.78
C ILE A 410 22.93 -4.30 11.06
N ILE A 411 22.59 -4.83 12.22
CA ILE A 411 23.09 -4.35 13.52
C ILE A 411 24.61 -4.58 13.66
N GLU A 412 25.09 -5.77 13.31
CA GLU A 412 26.52 -6.14 13.36
C GLU A 412 27.36 -5.32 12.38
N TYR A 413 26.77 -4.87 11.28
CA TYR A 413 27.40 -3.95 10.34
C TYR A 413 27.76 -2.61 11.01
N GLY A 414 27.01 -2.24 12.06
CA GLY A 414 27.38 -1.23 13.05
C GLY A 414 27.40 0.19 12.50
N VAL A 415 26.42 0.56 11.68
CA VAL A 415 26.23 1.94 11.23
C VAL A 415 25.62 2.74 12.36
N GLU A 416 26.13 3.96 12.55
CA GLU A 416 25.72 4.83 13.67
C GLU A 416 24.27 5.29 13.56
N ASN A 417 23.83 5.66 12.35
CA ASN A 417 22.52 6.25 12.12
C ASN A 417 21.73 5.48 11.07
N MET A 418 20.47 5.21 11.36
CA MET A 418 19.53 4.55 10.45
C MET A 418 18.19 5.25 10.44
N VAL A 419 17.50 5.19 9.31
CA VAL A 419 16.08 5.54 9.21
C VAL A 419 15.30 4.30 8.78
N TYR A 420 14.27 3.94 9.53
CA TYR A 420 13.38 2.82 9.24
C TYR A 420 12.01 3.35 8.82
N ILE A 421 11.58 3.02 7.61
CA ILE A 421 10.25 3.30 7.07
C ILE A 421 9.43 2.01 7.13
N SER A 422 8.19 2.06 7.63
CA SER A 422 7.37 0.86 7.80
C SER A 422 5.90 1.11 7.47
N CYS A 423 5.38 0.34 6.54
CA CYS A 423 3.94 0.31 6.22
C CYS A 423 3.11 -0.55 7.20
N LYS A 424 3.74 -1.20 8.20
CA LYS A 424 3.07 -2.07 9.17
C LYS A 424 3.65 -1.89 10.57
N PRO A 425 3.11 -0.96 11.36
CA PRO A 425 3.62 -0.65 12.69
C PRO A 425 3.80 -1.85 13.64
N THR A 426 3.05 -2.95 13.47
CA THR A 426 3.23 -4.16 14.28
C THR A 426 4.54 -4.90 14.00
N SER A 427 5.02 -4.89 12.76
CA SER A 427 6.33 -5.45 12.42
C SER A 427 7.43 -4.53 12.90
N LEU A 428 7.26 -3.23 12.70
CA LEU A 428 8.17 -2.20 13.20
C LEU A 428 8.37 -2.32 14.72
N ALA A 429 7.28 -2.38 15.49
CA ALA A 429 7.35 -2.49 16.96
C ALA A 429 8.17 -3.69 17.43
N ARG A 430 8.04 -4.85 16.75
CA ARG A 430 8.86 -6.03 17.03
C ARG A 430 10.34 -5.78 16.70
N ASP A 431 10.60 -5.18 15.54
CA ASP A 431 11.97 -4.98 15.05
C ASP A 431 12.70 -3.92 15.91
N LEU A 432 11.99 -2.87 16.37
CA LEU A 432 12.55 -1.87 17.30
C LEU A 432 13.04 -2.46 18.61
N GLN A 433 12.32 -3.44 19.19
CA GLN A 433 12.77 -4.15 20.38
C GLN A 433 14.14 -4.80 20.15
N ILE A 434 14.33 -5.45 18.97
CA ILE A 434 15.59 -6.11 18.65
C ILE A 434 16.72 -5.09 18.46
N PHE A 435 16.46 -3.93 17.84
CA PHE A 435 17.44 -2.86 17.70
C PHE A 435 17.87 -2.31 19.06
N MET A 436 16.89 -2.01 19.94
CA MET A 436 17.17 -1.47 21.26
C MET A 436 17.93 -2.45 22.17
N ASP A 437 17.58 -3.73 22.13
CA ASP A 437 18.29 -4.78 22.88
C ASP A 437 19.76 -4.95 22.42
N ARG A 438 20.13 -4.38 21.27
CA ARG A 438 21.45 -4.48 20.64
C ARG A 438 22.15 -3.13 20.46
N GLY A 439 21.87 -2.16 21.32
CA GLY A 439 22.64 -0.93 21.41
C GLY A 439 22.19 0.21 20.49
N TYR A 440 20.99 0.13 19.92
CA TYR A 440 20.37 1.28 19.27
C TYR A 440 19.32 1.91 20.16
N ARG A 441 19.17 3.21 20.08
CA ARG A 441 18.06 3.95 20.66
C ARG A 441 17.17 4.50 19.53
N VAL A 442 15.91 4.62 19.80
CA VAL A 442 14.97 5.40 18.98
C VAL A 442 15.16 6.87 19.33
N GLU A 443 15.30 7.74 18.35
CA GLU A 443 15.41 9.18 18.56
C GLU A 443 14.10 9.89 18.24
N LYS A 444 13.59 9.68 17.04
CA LYS A 444 12.39 10.36 16.54
C LYS A 444 11.45 9.37 15.85
N ILE A 445 10.15 9.60 15.97
CA ILE A 445 9.10 8.86 15.29
C ILE A 445 8.14 9.84 14.66
N CYS A 446 7.79 9.61 13.39
CA CYS A 446 6.72 10.32 12.69
C CYS A 446 5.85 9.34 11.91
N CYS A 447 4.56 9.60 11.86
CA CYS A 447 3.63 8.87 10.99
C CYS A 447 3.32 9.68 9.74
N VAL A 448 3.01 8.98 8.64
CA VAL A 448 2.49 9.60 7.41
C VAL A 448 1.26 8.84 6.93
N ASP A 449 0.16 9.56 6.73
CA ASP A 449 -1.06 8.97 6.18
C ASP A 449 -1.01 8.91 4.66
N MET A 450 -0.47 7.82 4.13
CA MET A 450 -0.44 7.54 2.69
C MET A 450 -1.82 7.15 2.13
N PHE A 451 -2.74 6.67 2.99
CA PHE A 451 -3.98 6.01 2.56
C PHE A 451 -5.19 6.53 3.35
N PRO A 452 -5.64 7.78 3.10
CA PRO A 452 -6.88 8.31 3.66
C PRO A 452 -8.05 7.34 3.53
N ASN A 453 -8.97 7.37 4.49
CA ASN A 453 -10.15 6.51 4.58
C ASN A 453 -9.88 5.03 4.85
N THR A 454 -8.62 4.63 5.01
CA THR A 454 -8.21 3.25 5.38
C THR A 454 -7.52 3.24 6.75
N TYR A 455 -7.25 2.06 7.29
CA TYR A 455 -6.46 1.90 8.52
C TYR A 455 -4.94 1.89 8.28
N HIS A 456 -4.51 1.89 7.03
CA HIS A 456 -3.08 1.86 6.69
C HIS A 456 -2.40 3.16 7.09
N ILE A 457 -1.13 3.03 7.47
CA ILE A 457 -0.29 4.15 7.88
C ILE A 457 1.18 3.77 7.67
N GLU A 458 1.98 4.73 7.27
CA GLU A 458 3.43 4.63 7.25
C GLU A 458 4.00 5.21 8.55
N THR A 459 5.09 4.63 9.03
CA THR A 459 5.78 5.10 10.23
C THR A 459 7.28 5.18 9.97
N ILE A 460 7.85 6.34 10.21
CA ILE A 460 9.28 6.64 10.04
C ILE A 460 9.92 6.73 11.41
N VAL A 461 11.06 6.05 11.60
CA VAL A 461 11.81 6.03 12.85
C VAL A 461 13.27 6.33 12.58
N ALA A 462 13.82 7.31 13.30
CA ALA A 462 15.26 7.51 13.38
C ALA A 462 15.86 6.66 14.50
N LEU A 463 16.92 5.91 14.17
CA LEU A 463 17.66 5.05 15.07
C LEU A 463 19.11 5.53 15.16
N HIS A 464 19.65 5.60 16.37
CA HIS A 464 21.03 5.97 16.63
C HIS A 464 21.70 4.92 17.50
N ARG A 465 22.94 4.57 17.19
CA ARG A 465 23.73 3.60 17.94
C ARG A 465 24.37 4.25 19.18
N THR A 466 24.24 3.64 20.35
CA THR A 466 24.67 4.19 21.64
C THR A 466 25.94 3.56 22.20
N ASP A 467 26.41 2.46 21.61
CA ASP A 467 27.55 1.67 22.08
C ASP A 467 28.84 1.89 21.25
N LEU A 468 28.94 3.04 20.57
CA LEU A 468 30.13 3.51 19.84
C LEU A 468 30.98 4.49 20.67
#